data_87b7b6ef9098925171273bb11e1cc5f0
#
_entry.id   87b7b6ef9098925171273bb11e1cc5f0
#
_cell.length_a   1.000
_cell.length_b   1.000
_cell.length_c   1.000
_cell.angle_alpha   90.00
_cell.angle_beta   90.00
_cell.angle_gamma   90.00
#
_symmetry.space_group_name_H-M   'P 1'
#
loop_
_entity.id
_entity.type
_entity.pdbx_description
1 polymer ?
#
loop_
_entity_poly.entity_id
_entity_poly.type
_entity_poly.pdbx_seq_one_letter_code
_entity_poly.pdbx_strand_id
1 'polypeptide(L)'
;MAQAFPYTYYACDCFDNNTTTSTKRTTHVLAAFDDDEETLDPRNPRSNYALYPLEHLLYCEDCLQIRCPRCVIEETLNWYCPNCLFEVPSSVVKSDGNRCTRNCFNCPVCISPLIVNLLDNPDADQGVPDRHILACPYCHWSTIETGIEFEKHTGVYSQIARIANGGKPIPTAKERDKERERRKELEGRQRDSRNPLSPSSDSTTVDVEQYEPPTRDDLFSNLGAFYKAQLDSQTPANPLEMNFSSPSAYSRIMNLYSTNTAKKQKRNKPTPMREAASELEGLVIHDPAADNAAIERIKRDGWGSTLSPAQKLAQLDPHMQFDNELRPIPTLLCTKRSKRCRSCRHILSKPESKITSTRYKIKLLALNHIPRLSIRALPPNPAVPPVPGSMPAPQPPFNYNTLRPGIATHFLLHVSNPLFDPIQVTLATSSTTPGKVQSRVTILCPQFEVGANTDVWDDALASGPAPMPRRSTINAETGQIEAGKIWDKGRNWTSVAIEVIPGFLSELGGEDELDEDEDLLEIPIFVRIEFEADVNAEERGLGDSRGSKGEREKREEAFWTVVGAGRIASA
;
A
#
# COMPACT_ATOMS: atom_id res chain seq x y z
N MET A 1 -9.43 17.13 5.94
CA MET A 1 -9.55 17.25 7.42
C MET A 1 -8.52 18.27 7.85
N ALA A 2 -8.93 19.32 8.58
CA ALA A 2 -7.98 20.30 9.10
C ALA A 2 -7.01 19.61 10.06
N GLN A 3 -5.72 19.73 9.80
CA GLN A 3 -4.69 19.10 10.61
C GLN A 3 -4.49 19.92 11.89
N ALA A 4 -4.45 19.23 13.02
CA ALA A 4 -4.24 19.89 14.31
C ALA A 4 -2.75 20.26 14.47
N PHE A 5 -2.49 21.50 14.86
CA PHE A 5 -1.13 21.96 15.18
C PHE A 5 -0.79 21.76 16.67
N PRO A 6 0.48 21.56 16.99
CA PRO A 6 1.62 21.36 16.10
C PRO A 6 1.73 19.89 15.61
N TYR A 7 2.40 19.67 14.48
CA TYR A 7 2.70 18.33 13.96
C TYR A 7 4.15 18.18 13.51
N THR A 8 4.59 16.94 13.37
CA THR A 8 5.93 16.62 12.84
C THR A 8 5.83 15.46 11.85
N TYR A 9 6.34 15.66 10.65
CA TYR A 9 6.48 14.65 9.61
C TYR A 9 7.94 14.33 9.34
N TYR A 10 8.20 13.11 8.92
CA TYR A 10 9.52 12.62 8.56
C TYR A 10 9.54 12.27 7.08
N ALA A 11 10.58 12.68 6.41
CA ALA A 11 10.76 12.39 5.00
C ALA A 11 11.39 11.01 4.79
N CYS A 12 10.83 10.26 3.84
CA CYS A 12 11.51 9.10 3.29
C CYS A 12 12.42 9.57 2.16
N ASP A 13 13.60 9.00 2.01
CA ASP A 13 14.58 9.37 0.97
C ASP A 13 14.06 9.23 -0.48
N CYS A 14 12.83 8.77 -0.67
CA CYS A 14 12.22 8.68 -2.00
C CYS A 14 11.83 10.03 -2.62
N PHE A 15 11.95 11.13 -1.89
CA PHE A 15 11.80 12.48 -2.45
C PHE A 15 12.96 12.83 -3.39
N ASP A 16 14.15 12.28 -3.16
CA ASP A 16 15.35 12.48 -3.99
C ASP A 16 15.51 11.33 -5.00
N ASN A 17 15.39 11.62 -6.29
CA ASN A 17 15.57 10.64 -7.36
C ASN A 17 17.03 10.23 -7.59
N ASN A 18 18.00 11.04 -7.16
CA ASN A 18 19.41 10.78 -7.42
C ASN A 18 19.94 9.62 -6.57
N THR A 19 19.20 9.23 -5.50
CA THR A 19 19.61 8.16 -4.59
C THR A 19 19.29 6.74 -5.07
N THR A 20 18.54 6.57 -6.17
CA THR A 20 18.14 5.23 -6.65
C THR A 20 19.26 4.44 -7.34
N THR A 21 20.41 5.04 -7.64
CA THR A 21 21.51 4.42 -8.40
C THR A 21 22.84 4.28 -7.66
N SER A 22 22.97 4.75 -6.41
CA SER A 22 24.25 4.68 -5.69
C SER A 22 24.20 3.81 -4.43
N THR A 23 24.75 2.61 -4.55
CA THR A 23 25.09 1.69 -3.46
C THR A 23 26.30 2.14 -2.62
N LYS A 24 26.73 3.40 -2.75
CA LYS A 24 27.90 3.92 -2.01
C LYS A 24 27.68 5.38 -1.62
N ARG A 25 26.89 5.61 -0.58
CA ARG A 25 26.93 6.84 0.20
C ARG A 25 27.55 6.60 1.57
N THR A 26 28.75 6.09 1.58
CA THR A 26 29.66 6.23 2.70
C THR A 26 30.62 7.37 2.33
N THR A 27 30.70 8.42 3.18
CA THR A 27 31.81 9.38 3.27
C THR A 27 31.83 10.68 2.46
N HIS A 28 30.70 11.28 2.07
CA HIS A 28 30.78 12.63 1.46
C HIS A 28 29.83 13.70 2.04
N VAL A 29 29.59 13.68 3.35
CA VAL A 29 28.80 14.76 4.01
C VAL A 29 29.68 15.86 4.66
N LEU A 30 30.98 15.85 4.43
CA LEU A 30 31.89 16.87 4.97
C LEU A 30 32.46 17.86 3.92
N ALA A 31 31.96 17.86 2.71
CA ALA A 31 32.34 18.87 1.73
C ALA A 31 31.27 19.93 1.68
N ALA A 32 31.61 21.11 2.22
CA ALA A 32 31.04 22.44 1.97
C ALA A 32 29.55 22.47 1.60
N PHE A 33 28.75 23.13 2.40
CA PHE A 33 27.49 23.71 1.98
C PHE A 33 27.77 24.64 0.78
N ASP A 34 27.74 24.09 -0.43
CA ASP A 34 27.55 24.87 -1.62
C ASP A 34 26.11 25.38 -1.60
N ASP A 35 25.89 26.65 -1.83
CA ASP A 35 24.62 27.39 -1.73
C ASP A 35 23.50 26.87 -2.65
N ASP A 36 23.74 25.82 -3.43
CA ASP A 36 22.81 25.18 -4.37
C ASP A 36 22.27 23.79 -3.90
N GLU A 37 22.52 23.33 -2.67
CA GLU A 37 21.91 22.12 -2.17
C GLU A 37 20.41 22.35 -1.95
N GLU A 38 19.60 21.66 -2.75
CA GLU A 38 18.14 21.68 -2.70
C GLU A 38 17.64 21.39 -1.28
N THR A 39 17.22 22.45 -0.58
CA THR A 39 16.53 22.31 0.71
C THR A 39 15.21 21.59 0.47
N LEU A 40 14.83 20.69 1.39
CA LEU A 40 13.54 20.01 1.30
C LEU A 40 12.41 21.05 1.29
N ASP A 41 11.68 21.13 0.18
CA ASP A 41 10.44 21.92 0.10
C ASP A 41 9.24 21.00 0.34
N PRO A 42 8.54 21.11 1.49
CA PRO A 42 7.39 20.27 1.82
C PRO A 42 6.20 20.52 0.88
N ARG A 43 6.14 21.66 0.21
CA ARG A 43 5.07 22.04 -0.74
C ARG A 43 5.24 21.41 -2.11
N ASN A 44 6.46 21.00 -2.45
CA ASN A 44 6.69 20.25 -3.67
C ASN A 44 5.92 18.93 -3.61
N PRO A 45 5.08 18.59 -4.62
CA PRO A 45 4.28 17.37 -4.61
C PRO A 45 5.10 16.11 -4.36
N ARG A 46 6.34 16.06 -4.83
CA ARG A 46 7.24 14.92 -4.62
C ARG A 46 7.62 14.76 -3.16
N SER A 47 8.02 15.86 -2.51
CA SER A 47 8.38 15.87 -1.09
C SER A 47 7.16 15.56 -0.21
N ASN A 48 6.03 16.16 -0.51
CA ASN A 48 4.78 15.94 0.21
C ASN A 48 4.40 14.44 0.25
N TYR A 49 4.49 13.74 -0.89
CA TYR A 49 4.22 12.29 -0.93
C TYR A 49 5.24 11.43 -0.19
N ALA A 50 6.38 11.97 0.22
CA ALA A 50 7.39 11.29 1.00
C ALA A 50 7.30 11.56 2.51
N LEU A 51 6.45 12.50 2.94
CA LEU A 51 6.27 12.94 4.31
C LEU A 51 5.20 12.13 5.03
N TYR A 52 5.54 11.55 6.16
CA TYR A 52 4.65 10.74 6.98
C TYR A 52 4.91 10.97 8.48
N PRO A 53 3.88 10.77 9.33
CA PRO A 53 4.09 10.63 10.77
C PRO A 53 5.04 9.47 11.07
N LEU A 54 5.88 9.61 12.11
CA LEU A 54 6.89 8.62 12.46
C LEU A 54 6.31 7.22 12.72
N GLU A 55 5.10 7.15 13.24
CA GLU A 55 4.37 5.92 13.56
C GLU A 55 4.01 5.09 12.31
N HIS A 56 3.95 5.71 11.14
CA HIS A 56 3.61 5.07 9.88
C HIS A 56 4.84 4.63 9.08
N LEU A 57 6.03 4.95 9.56
CA LEU A 57 7.29 4.69 8.87
C LEU A 57 7.96 3.42 9.40
N LEU A 58 8.63 2.71 8.50
CA LEU A 58 9.48 1.58 8.81
C LEU A 58 10.95 2.01 8.72
N TYR A 59 11.81 1.29 9.41
CA TYR A 59 13.24 1.50 9.40
C TYR A 59 13.95 0.31 8.78
N CYS A 60 14.95 0.55 7.95
CA CYS A 60 15.78 -0.47 7.34
C CYS A 60 17.17 -0.46 7.98
N GLU A 61 17.49 -1.47 8.76
CA GLU A 61 18.77 -1.60 9.48
C GLU A 61 19.96 -1.78 8.51
N ASP A 62 19.77 -2.45 7.36
CA ASP A 62 20.82 -2.61 6.35
C ASP A 62 21.16 -1.30 5.61
N CYS A 63 20.13 -0.50 5.31
CA CYS A 63 20.32 0.75 4.59
C CYS A 63 20.53 1.94 5.53
N LEU A 64 20.26 1.79 6.82
CA LEU A 64 20.19 2.86 7.82
C LEU A 64 19.27 4.01 7.40
N GLN A 65 18.07 3.67 6.89
CA GLN A 65 17.17 4.63 6.26
C GLN A 65 15.71 4.40 6.61
N ILE A 66 14.98 5.50 6.68
CA ILE A 66 13.52 5.52 6.83
C ILE A 66 12.85 5.05 5.53
N ARG A 67 11.81 4.21 5.65
CA ARG A 67 11.04 3.70 4.52
C ARG A 67 9.55 4.00 4.68
N CYS A 68 9.00 4.75 3.75
CA CYS A 68 7.57 5.02 3.69
C CYS A 68 6.79 3.82 3.10
N PRO A 69 5.46 3.79 3.22
CA PRO A 69 4.62 2.72 2.65
C PRO A 69 4.80 2.50 1.14
N ARG A 70 5.25 3.50 0.38
CA ARG A 70 5.51 3.41 -1.07
C ARG A 70 6.87 2.78 -1.40
N CYS A 71 7.82 2.80 -0.45
CA CYS A 71 9.19 2.29 -0.62
C CYS A 71 9.38 0.86 -0.10
N VAL A 72 8.30 0.15 0.10
CA VAL A 72 8.31 -1.26 0.51
C VAL A 72 7.77 -2.16 -0.59
N ILE A 73 8.29 -3.38 -0.65
CA ILE A 73 7.78 -4.46 -1.49
C ILE A 73 6.95 -5.36 -0.59
N GLU A 74 5.70 -5.61 -0.97
CA GLU A 74 4.83 -6.52 -0.26
C GLU A 74 4.89 -7.91 -0.88
N GLU A 75 5.15 -8.92 -0.05
CA GLU A 75 5.12 -10.33 -0.41
C GLU A 75 3.99 -11.03 0.34
N THR A 76 3.11 -11.69 -0.38
CA THR A 76 2.04 -12.48 0.24
C THR A 76 2.62 -13.76 0.84
N LEU A 77 2.42 -13.92 2.15
CA LEU A 77 2.83 -15.12 2.88
C LEU A 77 1.77 -16.21 2.79
N ASN A 78 0.54 -15.87 3.16
CA ASN A 78 -0.57 -16.80 3.25
C ASN A 78 -1.85 -16.17 2.71
N TRP A 79 -2.69 -17.00 2.11
CA TRP A 79 -4.07 -16.70 1.76
C TRP A 79 -4.99 -17.45 2.72
N TYR A 80 -5.99 -16.81 3.28
CA TYR A 80 -6.91 -17.45 4.20
C TYR A 80 -8.31 -16.85 4.13
N CYS A 81 -9.29 -17.65 4.46
CA CYS A 81 -10.67 -17.19 4.57
C CYS A 81 -10.88 -16.49 5.91
N PRO A 82 -11.42 -15.27 5.96
CA PRO A 82 -11.67 -14.56 7.22
C PRO A 82 -12.76 -15.25 8.08
N ASN A 83 -13.68 -15.98 7.45
CA ASN A 83 -14.78 -16.64 8.18
C ASN A 83 -14.36 -17.99 8.79
N CYS A 84 -13.81 -18.90 7.99
CA CYS A 84 -13.43 -20.24 8.48
C CYS A 84 -11.97 -20.37 8.89
N LEU A 85 -11.16 -19.32 8.70
CA LEU A 85 -9.73 -19.27 9.01
C LEU A 85 -8.90 -20.36 8.33
N PHE A 86 -9.44 -20.97 7.28
CA PHE A 86 -8.73 -21.97 6.50
C PHE A 86 -7.71 -21.33 5.57
N GLU A 87 -6.48 -21.86 5.59
CA GLU A 87 -5.41 -21.43 4.70
C GLU A 87 -5.58 -22.09 3.32
N VAL A 88 -5.58 -21.26 2.29
CA VAL A 88 -5.72 -21.70 0.91
C VAL A 88 -4.36 -21.59 0.22
N PRO A 89 -3.85 -22.69 -0.37
CA PRO A 89 -2.59 -22.66 -1.11
C PRO A 89 -2.66 -21.69 -2.30
N SER A 90 -1.56 -21.00 -2.58
CA SER A 90 -1.49 -20.04 -3.70
C SER A 90 -1.75 -20.67 -5.07
N SER A 91 -1.50 -21.98 -5.23
CA SER A 91 -1.84 -22.73 -6.44
C SER A 91 -3.36 -22.79 -6.66
N VAL A 92 -4.14 -23.00 -5.59
CA VAL A 92 -5.61 -23.02 -5.65
C VAL A 92 -6.15 -21.61 -5.92
N VAL A 93 -5.56 -20.58 -5.33
CA VAL A 93 -5.94 -19.18 -5.62
C VAL A 93 -5.71 -18.83 -7.08
N LYS A 94 -4.64 -19.34 -7.69
CA LYS A 94 -4.37 -19.13 -9.12
C LYS A 94 -5.35 -19.86 -10.03
N SER A 95 -5.84 -21.06 -9.64
CA SER A 95 -6.77 -21.86 -10.45
C SER A 95 -8.22 -21.44 -10.26
N ASP A 96 -8.64 -21.25 -9.00
CA ASP A 96 -10.05 -21.08 -8.64
C ASP A 96 -10.40 -19.62 -8.27
N GLY A 97 -9.39 -18.73 -8.26
CA GLY A 97 -9.55 -17.31 -7.94
C GLY A 97 -9.47 -17.01 -6.44
N ASN A 98 -9.57 -15.72 -6.11
CA ASN A 98 -9.47 -15.19 -4.75
C ASN A 98 -10.77 -15.41 -3.97
N ARG A 99 -11.08 -16.63 -3.62
CA ARG A 99 -12.33 -17.00 -2.91
C ARG A 99 -12.16 -18.24 -2.06
N CYS A 100 -12.98 -18.35 -1.01
CA CYS A 100 -13.03 -19.54 -0.18
C CYS A 100 -13.58 -20.73 -0.97
N THR A 101 -12.87 -21.86 -0.95
CA THR A 101 -13.25 -23.11 -1.63
C THR A 101 -14.04 -24.07 -0.74
N ARG A 102 -14.49 -23.61 0.43
CA ARG A 102 -15.30 -24.38 1.39
C ARG A 102 -16.76 -23.91 1.36
N ASN A 103 -17.37 -23.75 2.52
CA ASN A 103 -18.79 -23.43 2.66
C ASN A 103 -19.03 -21.94 3.00
N CYS A 104 -18.03 -21.07 2.85
CA CYS A 104 -18.16 -19.67 3.24
C CYS A 104 -18.71 -18.83 2.10
N PHE A 105 -19.95 -18.42 2.26
CA PHE A 105 -20.67 -17.55 1.34
C PHE A 105 -21.28 -16.37 2.06
N ASN A 106 -21.43 -15.27 1.37
CA ASN A 106 -22.11 -14.08 1.85
C ASN A 106 -23.45 -13.92 1.12
N CYS A 107 -24.39 -13.31 1.81
CA CYS A 107 -25.70 -13.01 1.27
C CYS A 107 -25.58 -11.99 0.11
N PRO A 108 -26.23 -12.22 -1.03
CA PRO A 108 -26.19 -11.28 -2.16
C PRO A 108 -27.00 -10.00 -1.90
N VAL A 109 -27.86 -9.98 -0.87
CA VAL A 109 -28.71 -8.83 -0.54
C VAL A 109 -28.05 -7.95 0.51
N CYS A 110 -27.57 -8.51 1.64
CA CYS A 110 -27.05 -7.72 2.76
C CYS A 110 -25.56 -7.98 3.07
N ILE A 111 -24.87 -8.82 2.26
CA ILE A 111 -23.43 -9.17 2.37
C ILE A 111 -23.07 -9.93 3.67
N SER A 112 -24.01 -10.20 4.55
CA SER A 112 -23.78 -10.97 5.79
C SER A 112 -23.44 -12.43 5.50
N PRO A 113 -22.68 -13.12 6.37
CA PRO A 113 -22.38 -14.54 6.19
C PRO A 113 -23.64 -15.38 6.15
N LEU A 114 -23.71 -16.31 5.20
CA LEU A 114 -24.79 -17.29 5.08
C LEU A 114 -24.50 -18.51 5.96
N ILE A 115 -25.56 -19.12 6.45
CA ILE A 115 -25.54 -20.38 7.19
C ILE A 115 -26.21 -21.50 6.38
N VAL A 116 -25.72 -22.72 6.57
CA VAL A 116 -26.33 -23.91 5.95
C VAL A 116 -27.43 -24.40 6.85
N ASN A 117 -28.66 -24.43 6.35
CA ASN A 117 -29.83 -24.96 7.05
C ASN A 117 -30.34 -26.22 6.35
N LEU A 118 -30.96 -27.08 7.13
CA LEU A 118 -31.70 -28.22 6.60
C LEU A 118 -33.05 -27.71 6.07
N LEU A 119 -33.45 -28.18 4.91
CA LEU A 119 -34.77 -27.90 4.37
C LEU A 119 -35.75 -28.94 4.99
N ASP A 120 -36.75 -28.43 5.69
CA ASP A 120 -37.80 -29.27 6.25
C ASP A 120 -38.52 -30.00 5.13
N ASN A 121 -38.37 -31.33 5.08
CA ASN A 121 -38.97 -32.16 4.08
C ASN A 121 -40.16 -32.91 4.74
N PRO A 122 -41.40 -32.57 4.39
CA PRO A 122 -42.56 -33.24 4.97
C PRO A 122 -42.61 -34.74 4.63
N ASP A 123 -41.89 -35.19 3.61
CA ASP A 123 -41.81 -36.57 3.13
C ASP A 123 -40.54 -37.32 3.61
N ALA A 124 -39.87 -36.86 4.65
CA ALA A 124 -38.64 -37.47 5.19
C ALA A 124 -38.84 -38.95 5.60
N ASP A 125 -40.06 -39.35 5.98
CA ASP A 125 -40.41 -40.73 6.32
C ASP A 125 -40.42 -41.68 5.09
N GLN A 126 -40.34 -41.15 3.86
CA GLN A 126 -40.38 -41.97 2.64
C GLN A 126 -38.98 -42.23 2.03
N GLY A 127 -37.89 -41.94 2.75
CA GLY A 127 -36.54 -42.23 2.30
C GLY A 127 -35.99 -41.23 1.30
N VAL A 128 -36.60 -40.06 1.19
CA VAL A 128 -36.07 -38.93 0.37
C VAL A 128 -34.86 -38.33 1.10
N PRO A 129 -33.71 -38.17 0.43
CA PRO A 129 -32.51 -37.59 1.07
C PRO A 129 -32.74 -36.17 1.53
N ASP A 130 -32.16 -35.85 2.69
CA ASP A 130 -32.15 -34.49 3.25
C ASP A 130 -31.58 -33.49 2.26
N ARG A 131 -32.26 -32.36 2.09
CA ARG A 131 -31.79 -31.24 1.27
C ARG A 131 -31.34 -30.07 2.15
N HIS A 132 -30.34 -29.36 1.71
CA HIS A 132 -29.79 -28.25 2.44
C HIS A 132 -29.90 -26.96 1.63
N ILE A 133 -29.99 -25.85 2.32
CA ILE A 133 -30.07 -24.51 1.73
C ILE A 133 -29.08 -23.58 2.42
N LEU A 134 -28.70 -22.51 1.75
CA LEU A 134 -28.02 -21.37 2.37
C LEU A 134 -29.08 -20.32 2.73
N ALA A 135 -29.10 -19.90 3.99
CA ALA A 135 -30.01 -18.87 4.47
C ALA A 135 -29.26 -17.74 5.17
N CYS A 136 -29.77 -16.53 5.02
CA CYS A 136 -29.25 -15.36 5.71
C CYS A 136 -29.98 -15.17 7.04
N PRO A 137 -29.27 -15.14 8.19
CA PRO A 137 -29.92 -14.95 9.49
C PRO A 137 -30.42 -13.51 9.73
N TYR A 138 -30.06 -12.57 8.87
CA TYR A 138 -30.37 -11.15 9.04
C TYR A 138 -31.51 -10.65 8.15
N CYS A 139 -31.41 -10.87 6.82
CA CYS A 139 -32.45 -10.43 5.88
C CYS A 139 -33.37 -11.56 5.42
N HIS A 140 -33.18 -12.79 5.93
CA HIS A 140 -33.97 -13.98 5.64
C HIS A 140 -33.94 -14.45 4.18
N TRP A 141 -33.09 -13.84 3.31
CA TRP A 141 -32.86 -14.34 1.98
C TRP A 141 -32.34 -15.78 2.02
N SER A 142 -32.85 -16.63 1.15
CA SER A 142 -32.41 -18.03 1.04
C SER A 142 -32.22 -18.47 -0.41
N THR A 143 -31.43 -19.51 -0.61
CA THR A 143 -31.21 -20.07 -1.96
C THR A 143 -32.46 -20.76 -2.54
N ILE A 144 -33.52 -20.95 -1.75
CA ILE A 144 -34.83 -21.40 -2.25
C ILE A 144 -35.40 -20.37 -3.25
N GLU A 145 -35.26 -19.09 -2.96
CA GLU A 145 -35.75 -18.00 -3.82
C GLU A 145 -35.17 -18.04 -5.23
N THR A 146 -33.98 -18.64 -5.37
CA THR A 146 -33.26 -18.79 -6.64
C THR A 146 -33.28 -20.24 -7.16
N GLY A 147 -34.04 -21.13 -6.53
CA GLY A 147 -34.17 -22.53 -6.93
C GLY A 147 -32.90 -23.38 -6.71
N ILE A 148 -31.97 -22.92 -5.84
CA ILE A 148 -30.73 -23.63 -5.57
C ILE A 148 -30.85 -24.43 -4.25
N GLU A 149 -30.74 -25.73 -4.37
CA GLU A 149 -30.73 -26.68 -3.24
C GLU A 149 -29.47 -27.55 -3.27
N PHE A 150 -29.02 -27.97 -2.10
CA PHE A 150 -27.79 -28.76 -1.94
C PHE A 150 -28.09 -30.16 -1.44
N GLU A 151 -27.43 -31.14 -2.04
CA GLU A 151 -27.51 -32.55 -1.64
C GLU A 151 -26.81 -32.83 -0.30
N LYS A 152 -25.78 -32.02 0.02
CA LYS A 152 -24.94 -32.21 1.22
C LYS A 152 -24.66 -30.87 1.89
N HIS A 153 -24.54 -30.86 3.21
CA HIS A 153 -24.16 -29.68 3.99
C HIS A 153 -22.69 -29.28 3.83
N THR A 154 -21.84 -30.13 3.22
CA THR A 154 -20.42 -29.89 2.99
C THR A 154 -20.13 -29.80 1.51
N GLY A 155 -19.02 -29.11 1.14
CA GLY A 155 -18.62 -28.96 -0.25
C GLY A 155 -19.59 -28.11 -1.08
N VAL A 156 -20.29 -27.17 -0.44
CA VAL A 156 -21.27 -26.29 -1.09
C VAL A 156 -20.66 -25.55 -2.29
N TYR A 157 -19.40 -25.13 -2.19
CA TYR A 157 -18.68 -24.51 -3.31
C TYR A 157 -18.67 -25.40 -4.57
N SER A 158 -18.32 -26.69 -4.41
CA SER A 158 -18.28 -27.63 -5.54
C SER A 158 -19.68 -27.93 -6.08
N GLN A 159 -20.70 -27.92 -5.23
CA GLN A 159 -22.10 -28.15 -5.63
C GLN A 159 -22.62 -26.95 -6.44
N ILE A 160 -22.37 -25.70 -6.00
CA ILE A 160 -22.74 -24.49 -6.73
C ILE A 160 -22.05 -24.47 -8.11
N ALA A 161 -20.76 -24.78 -8.13
CA ALA A 161 -20.01 -24.77 -9.37
C ALA A 161 -20.49 -25.87 -10.34
N ARG A 162 -20.93 -27.06 -9.81
CA ARG A 162 -21.58 -28.12 -10.61
C ARG A 162 -22.93 -27.67 -11.16
N ILE A 163 -23.75 -27.00 -10.33
CA ILE A 163 -25.03 -26.45 -10.75
C ILE A 163 -24.84 -25.41 -11.87
N ALA A 164 -23.86 -24.51 -11.69
CA ALA A 164 -23.52 -23.50 -12.70
C ALA A 164 -23.03 -24.11 -14.03
N ASN A 165 -22.41 -25.31 -13.97
CA ASN A 165 -21.94 -26.06 -15.14
C ASN A 165 -22.98 -27.04 -15.70
N GLY A 166 -24.27 -26.82 -15.47
CA GLY A 166 -25.35 -27.66 -15.98
C GLY A 166 -25.36 -29.10 -15.43
N GLY A 167 -24.91 -29.30 -14.18
CA GLY A 167 -24.85 -30.60 -13.52
C GLY A 167 -23.62 -31.46 -13.85
N LYS A 168 -22.79 -31.06 -14.77
CA LYS A 168 -21.54 -31.76 -15.12
C LYS A 168 -20.48 -31.54 -14.02
N PRO A 169 -19.69 -32.58 -13.66
CA PRO A 169 -18.61 -32.37 -12.69
C PRO A 169 -17.57 -31.40 -13.24
N ILE A 170 -17.02 -30.57 -12.36
CA ILE A 170 -15.96 -29.64 -12.74
C ILE A 170 -14.70 -30.47 -12.98
N PRO A 171 -14.02 -30.29 -14.15
CA PRO A 171 -12.77 -31.00 -14.40
C PRO A 171 -11.72 -30.62 -13.35
N THR A 172 -11.06 -31.61 -12.79
CA THR A 172 -9.97 -31.41 -11.82
C THR A 172 -8.82 -30.63 -12.46
N ALA A 173 -7.95 -30.01 -11.65
CA ALA A 173 -6.78 -29.28 -12.16
C ALA A 173 -5.94 -30.16 -13.09
N LYS A 174 -5.77 -31.45 -12.76
CA LYS A 174 -5.06 -32.41 -13.62
C LYS A 174 -5.76 -32.67 -14.94
N GLU A 175 -7.07 -32.73 -14.94
CA GLU A 175 -7.87 -32.91 -16.16
C GLU A 175 -7.85 -31.67 -17.03
N ARG A 176 -7.89 -30.48 -16.44
CA ARG A 176 -7.71 -29.19 -17.14
C ARG A 176 -6.33 -29.07 -17.78
N ASP A 177 -5.28 -29.48 -17.06
CA ASP A 177 -3.92 -29.47 -17.61
C ASP A 177 -3.77 -30.50 -18.75
N LYS A 178 -4.32 -31.69 -18.60
CA LYS A 178 -4.33 -32.73 -19.63
C LYS A 178 -5.14 -32.32 -20.87
N GLU A 179 -6.27 -31.66 -20.68
CA GLU A 179 -7.09 -31.11 -21.76
C GLU A 179 -6.35 -29.97 -22.49
N ARG A 180 -5.64 -29.12 -21.73
CA ARG A 180 -4.80 -28.06 -22.28
C ARG A 180 -3.60 -28.60 -23.08
N GLU A 181 -3.01 -29.70 -22.63
CA GLU A 181 -1.94 -30.41 -23.38
C GLU A 181 -2.51 -31.05 -24.65
N ARG A 182 -3.67 -31.72 -24.53
CA ARG A 182 -4.33 -32.34 -25.70
C ARG A 182 -4.74 -31.29 -26.73
N ARG A 183 -5.22 -30.13 -26.29
CA ARG A 183 -5.55 -28.99 -27.19
C ARG A 183 -4.30 -28.45 -27.88
N LYS A 184 -3.17 -28.34 -27.18
CA LYS A 184 -1.88 -27.94 -27.78
C LYS A 184 -1.38 -28.96 -28.79
N GLU A 185 -1.55 -30.25 -28.51
CA GLU A 185 -1.19 -31.33 -29.47
C GLU A 185 -2.07 -31.31 -30.72
N LEU A 186 -3.38 -31.05 -30.55
CA LEU A 186 -4.32 -30.89 -31.68
C LEU A 186 -3.98 -29.64 -32.52
N GLU A 187 -3.67 -28.51 -31.87
CA GLU A 187 -3.21 -27.30 -32.58
C GLU A 187 -1.88 -27.52 -33.28
N GLY A 188 -0.97 -28.32 -32.72
CA GLY A 188 0.29 -28.74 -33.36
C GLY A 188 0.04 -29.59 -34.62
N ARG A 189 -0.87 -30.58 -34.52
CA ARG A 189 -1.22 -31.45 -35.66
C ARG A 189 -1.95 -30.72 -36.80
N GLN A 190 -2.78 -29.72 -36.49
CA GLN A 190 -3.44 -28.88 -37.51
C GLN A 190 -2.47 -27.93 -38.19
N ARG A 191 -1.34 -27.59 -37.59
CA ARG A 191 -0.27 -26.82 -38.26
C ARG A 191 0.55 -27.63 -39.24
N ASP A 192 0.77 -28.90 -38.96
CA ASP A 192 1.54 -29.81 -39.86
C ASP A 192 0.73 -30.28 -41.09
N SER A 193 -0.61 -30.23 -41.04
CA SER A 193 -1.47 -30.66 -42.15
C SER A 193 -1.89 -29.54 -43.11
N ARG A 194 -1.46 -28.27 -42.88
CA ARG A 194 -1.67 -27.18 -43.84
C ARG A 194 -0.51 -27.03 -44.81
N ASN A 195 -0.34 -28.03 -45.67
CA ASN A 195 0.38 -27.84 -46.91
C ASN A 195 -0.63 -27.50 -48.02
N PRO A 196 -0.50 -26.33 -48.69
CA PRO A 196 -1.48 -25.92 -49.70
C PRO A 196 -1.12 -26.48 -51.06
N LEU A 197 -1.69 -27.61 -51.43
CA LEU A 197 -1.73 -28.01 -52.87
C LEU A 197 -2.91 -28.96 -53.13
N SER A 198 -3.79 -28.44 -53.95
CA SER A 198 -4.78 -29.04 -54.84
C SER A 198 -6.25 -29.04 -54.37
N PRO A 199 -7.17 -28.53 -55.24
CA PRO A 199 -8.60 -28.63 -55.09
C PRO A 199 -9.10 -29.93 -55.67
N SER A 200 -9.73 -30.79 -54.91
CA SER A 200 -10.60 -31.84 -55.48
C SER A 200 -11.95 -31.77 -54.78
N SER A 201 -12.93 -31.43 -55.60
CA SER A 201 -14.34 -31.63 -55.41
C SER A 201 -14.65 -33.06 -55.04
N ASP A 202 -15.31 -33.29 -53.91
CA ASP A 202 -16.37 -34.31 -53.92
C ASP A 202 -17.36 -34.05 -52.78
N SER A 203 -18.62 -34.10 -53.15
CA SER A 203 -19.82 -33.97 -52.35
C SER A 203 -20.05 -35.22 -51.53
N THR A 204 -20.24 -35.07 -50.19
CA THR A 204 -21.04 -36.04 -49.44
C THR A 204 -21.55 -35.44 -48.11
N THR A 205 -22.84 -35.44 -47.99
CA THR A 205 -23.68 -35.47 -46.77
C THR A 205 -23.26 -34.68 -45.56
N VAL A 206 -23.93 -33.56 -45.39
CA VAL A 206 -23.93 -32.74 -44.16
C VAL A 206 -24.70 -33.51 -43.09
N ASP A 207 -24.00 -34.13 -42.14
CA ASP A 207 -24.53 -34.41 -40.85
C ASP A 207 -24.80 -33.06 -40.17
N VAL A 208 -26.04 -32.82 -39.81
CA VAL A 208 -26.47 -31.65 -39.00
C VAL A 208 -25.91 -31.89 -37.59
N GLU A 209 -24.64 -31.54 -37.39
CA GLU A 209 -24.08 -31.41 -36.05
C GLU A 209 -24.91 -30.34 -35.31
N GLN A 210 -25.50 -30.73 -34.20
CA GLN A 210 -26.19 -29.84 -33.30
C GLN A 210 -25.19 -28.72 -32.90
N TYR A 211 -25.45 -27.51 -33.39
CA TYR A 211 -24.70 -26.32 -33.06
C TYR A 211 -24.85 -26.05 -31.56
N GLU A 212 -23.91 -26.50 -30.74
CA GLU A 212 -23.81 -26.05 -29.36
C GLU A 212 -23.24 -24.63 -29.38
N PRO A 213 -23.91 -23.65 -28.77
CA PRO A 213 -23.39 -22.27 -28.76
C PRO A 213 -22.04 -22.26 -28.04
N PRO A 214 -21.07 -21.49 -28.54
CA PRO A 214 -19.73 -21.44 -27.96
C PRO A 214 -19.78 -21.00 -26.49
N THR A 215 -19.01 -21.69 -25.65
CA THR A 215 -18.90 -21.33 -24.25
C THR A 215 -18.17 -19.99 -24.09
N ARG A 216 -18.31 -19.33 -22.95
CA ARG A 216 -17.65 -18.06 -22.66
C ARG A 216 -16.12 -18.14 -22.78
N ASP A 217 -15.53 -19.26 -22.37
CA ASP A 217 -14.09 -19.51 -22.51
C ASP A 217 -13.67 -19.67 -23.99
N ASP A 218 -14.53 -20.24 -24.81
CA ASP A 218 -14.31 -20.35 -26.26
C ASP A 218 -14.41 -18.97 -26.93
N LEU A 219 -15.38 -18.14 -26.56
CA LEU A 219 -15.50 -16.77 -27.06
C LEU A 219 -14.26 -15.94 -26.71
N PHE A 220 -13.76 -16.05 -25.49
CA PHE A 220 -12.54 -15.35 -25.06
C PHE A 220 -11.30 -15.87 -25.79
N SER A 221 -11.22 -17.18 -26.02
CA SER A 221 -10.14 -17.80 -26.77
C SER A 221 -10.16 -17.37 -28.25
N ASN A 222 -11.36 -17.30 -28.85
CA ASN A 222 -11.56 -16.84 -30.23
C ASN A 222 -11.18 -15.36 -30.38
N LEU A 223 -11.59 -14.52 -29.42
CA LEU A 223 -11.22 -13.09 -29.40
C LEU A 223 -9.69 -12.91 -29.31
N GLY A 224 -9.04 -13.67 -28.44
CA GLY A 224 -7.57 -13.67 -28.33
C GLY A 224 -6.88 -14.11 -29.63
N ALA A 225 -7.39 -15.15 -30.29
CA ALA A 225 -6.88 -15.63 -31.58
C ALA A 225 -7.08 -14.62 -32.70
N PHE A 226 -8.26 -13.96 -32.73
CA PHE A 226 -8.59 -12.93 -33.71
C PHE A 226 -7.64 -11.73 -33.65
N TYR A 227 -7.41 -11.14 -32.48
CA TYR A 227 -6.48 -10.02 -32.34
C TYR A 227 -5.03 -10.44 -32.56
N LYS A 228 -4.64 -11.65 -32.16
CA LYS A 228 -3.32 -12.17 -32.45
C LYS A 228 -3.05 -12.33 -33.94
N ALA A 229 -4.03 -12.83 -34.70
CA ALA A 229 -3.92 -12.95 -36.16
C ALA A 229 -3.75 -11.58 -36.85
N GLN A 230 -4.41 -10.53 -36.34
CA GLN A 230 -4.22 -9.17 -36.84
C GLN A 230 -2.83 -8.61 -36.54
N LEU A 231 -2.26 -8.89 -35.35
CA LEU A 231 -0.90 -8.52 -35.00
C LEU A 231 0.13 -9.23 -35.88
N ASP A 232 -0.04 -10.53 -36.11
CA ASP A 232 0.85 -11.34 -36.95
C ASP A 232 0.83 -10.89 -38.43
N SER A 233 -0.33 -10.42 -38.92
CA SER A 233 -0.47 -9.88 -40.29
C SER A 233 0.18 -8.51 -40.48
N GLN A 234 0.41 -7.75 -39.42
CA GLN A 234 1.04 -6.42 -39.46
C GLN A 234 2.58 -6.46 -39.33
N THR A 235 3.13 -7.60 -38.93
CA THR A 235 4.60 -7.79 -38.89
C THR A 235 5.09 -8.23 -40.25
N PRO A 236 6.01 -7.50 -40.93
CA PRO A 236 6.62 -7.97 -42.17
C PRO A 236 7.38 -9.24 -41.89
N ALA A 237 7.13 -10.25 -42.72
CA ALA A 237 7.73 -11.57 -42.63
C ALA A 237 9.27 -11.51 -42.65
N ASN A 238 9.89 -11.55 -41.49
CA ASN A 238 11.29 -11.89 -41.34
C ASN A 238 11.39 -13.40 -41.08
N PRO A 239 12.20 -14.15 -41.82
CA PRO A 239 12.21 -15.61 -41.82
C PRO A 239 13.00 -16.21 -40.65
N LEU A 240 12.84 -15.70 -39.44
CA LEU A 240 13.35 -16.30 -38.22
C LEU A 240 12.15 -16.57 -37.31
N GLU A 241 11.68 -17.81 -37.38
CA GLU A 241 10.64 -18.39 -36.53
C GLU A 241 10.89 -18.04 -35.07
N MET A 242 10.08 -17.14 -34.53
CA MET A 242 10.00 -16.89 -33.08
C MET A 242 8.70 -17.45 -32.53
N ASN A 243 8.83 -18.55 -31.83
CA ASN A 243 7.75 -19.16 -31.03
C ASN A 243 7.33 -18.23 -29.91
N PHE A 244 6.16 -17.57 -30.04
CA PHE A 244 5.61 -16.55 -29.11
C PHE A 244 4.88 -17.13 -27.90
N SER A 245 5.20 -18.34 -27.47
CA SER A 245 4.50 -18.96 -26.33
C SER A 245 5.23 -18.86 -24.97
N SER A 246 6.29 -18.06 -24.84
CA SER A 246 7.00 -17.91 -23.57
C SER A 246 6.95 -16.47 -23.02
N PRO A 247 6.92 -16.30 -21.68
CA PRO A 247 6.95 -14.98 -21.04
C PRO A 247 8.19 -14.12 -21.38
N SER A 248 9.26 -14.75 -21.89
CA SER A 248 10.46 -14.06 -22.35
C SER A 248 10.27 -13.31 -23.68
N ALA A 249 9.21 -13.58 -24.43
CA ALA A 249 8.89 -12.85 -25.66
C ALA A 249 8.40 -11.43 -25.37
N TYR A 250 7.70 -11.21 -24.25
CA TYR A 250 7.28 -9.88 -23.82
C TYR A 250 8.45 -8.96 -23.47
N SER A 251 9.49 -9.48 -22.83
CA SER A 251 10.68 -8.69 -22.51
C SER A 251 11.50 -8.33 -23.75
N ARG A 252 11.44 -9.13 -24.82
CA ARG A 252 12.10 -8.81 -26.11
C ARG A 252 11.34 -7.75 -26.89
N ILE A 253 10.02 -7.74 -26.83
CA ILE A 253 9.20 -6.67 -27.43
C ILE A 253 9.46 -5.34 -26.70
N MET A 254 9.53 -5.35 -25.37
CA MET A 254 9.90 -4.16 -24.57
C MET A 254 11.32 -3.65 -24.91
N ASN A 255 12.27 -4.54 -25.13
CA ASN A 255 13.64 -4.17 -25.51
C ASN A 255 13.74 -3.61 -26.97
N LEU A 256 12.89 -4.02 -27.87
CA LEU A 256 12.80 -3.45 -29.22
C LEU A 256 12.29 -2.00 -29.23
N TYR A 257 11.54 -1.61 -28.17
CA TYR A 257 11.08 -0.24 -27.97
C TYR A 257 12.07 0.64 -27.19
N SER A 258 13.04 0.06 -26.49
CA SER A 258 13.96 0.79 -25.61
C SER A 258 15.37 1.06 -26.20
N THR A 259 15.76 0.44 -27.32
CA THR A 259 17.06 0.74 -27.97
C THR A 259 16.94 1.90 -28.94
N ASN A 260 17.08 3.11 -28.40
CA ASN A 260 17.38 4.31 -29.17
C ASN A 260 18.86 4.31 -29.55
N THR A 261 19.22 3.73 -30.71
CA THR A 261 20.42 4.20 -31.45
C THR A 261 20.35 3.78 -32.91
N ALA A 262 20.36 4.81 -33.76
CA ALA A 262 20.86 4.84 -35.15
C ALA A 262 20.27 3.87 -36.17
N LYS A 263 19.20 4.26 -36.81
CA LYS A 263 19.04 4.44 -38.27
C LYS A 263 17.54 4.71 -38.54
N LYS A 264 17.23 5.87 -39.09
CA LYS A 264 15.90 6.24 -39.57
C LYS A 264 15.42 5.28 -40.67
N GLN A 265 14.85 4.14 -40.30
CA GLN A 265 13.89 3.45 -41.15
C GLN A 265 12.51 4.10 -40.87
N LYS A 266 11.85 4.55 -41.94
CA LYS A 266 10.48 5.06 -41.89
C LYS A 266 9.63 4.00 -41.18
N ARG A 267 9.28 4.23 -39.91
CA ARG A 267 8.30 3.42 -39.19
C ARG A 267 6.96 3.58 -39.91
N ASN A 268 6.50 2.53 -40.56
CA ASN A 268 5.12 2.45 -40.98
C ASN A 268 4.23 2.60 -39.75
N LYS A 269 3.34 3.59 -39.76
CA LYS A 269 2.35 3.74 -38.70
C LYS A 269 1.56 2.44 -38.62
N PRO A 270 1.36 1.85 -37.41
CA PRO A 270 0.53 0.65 -37.30
C PRO A 270 -0.85 0.98 -37.86
N THR A 271 -1.37 0.09 -38.71
CA THR A 271 -2.73 0.19 -39.22
C THR A 271 -3.70 -0.05 -38.06
N PRO A 272 -4.85 0.68 -38.00
CA PRO A 272 -5.83 0.44 -36.96
C PRO A 272 -6.34 -1.01 -37.06
N MET A 273 -6.44 -1.66 -35.90
CA MET A 273 -7.01 -3.01 -35.82
C MET A 273 -8.51 -2.94 -36.04
N ARG A 274 -9.05 -3.93 -36.77
CA ARG A 274 -10.49 -4.12 -36.91
C ARG A 274 -11.08 -4.69 -35.60
N GLU A 275 -12.22 -4.22 -35.21
CA GLU A 275 -12.95 -4.80 -34.08
C GLU A 275 -13.59 -6.13 -34.47
N ALA A 276 -13.68 -7.06 -33.51
CA ALA A 276 -14.36 -8.32 -33.70
C ALA A 276 -15.87 -8.07 -33.84
N ALA A 277 -16.55 -8.79 -34.75
CA ALA A 277 -17.96 -8.56 -35.09
C ALA A 277 -18.81 -9.85 -35.14
N SER A 278 -18.25 -11.01 -34.77
CA SER A 278 -18.96 -12.29 -34.81
C SER A 278 -18.56 -13.21 -33.64
N GLU A 279 -19.36 -14.22 -33.37
CA GLU A 279 -19.05 -15.24 -32.34
C GLU A 279 -17.78 -16.02 -32.63
N LEU A 280 -17.48 -16.26 -33.89
CA LEU A 280 -16.21 -16.90 -34.32
C LEU A 280 -14.98 -16.02 -34.02
N GLU A 281 -15.20 -14.70 -33.93
CA GLU A 281 -14.20 -13.71 -33.55
C GLU A 281 -14.22 -13.41 -32.04
N GLY A 282 -15.07 -14.10 -31.27
CA GLY A 282 -15.19 -13.96 -29.82
C GLY A 282 -16.18 -12.90 -29.34
N LEU A 283 -17.04 -12.40 -30.20
CA LEU A 283 -18.13 -11.48 -29.84
C LEU A 283 -19.43 -12.26 -29.69
N VAL A 284 -20.20 -11.90 -28.64
CA VAL A 284 -21.58 -12.37 -28.52
C VAL A 284 -22.46 -11.41 -29.33
N ILE A 285 -23.11 -11.93 -30.36
CA ILE A 285 -24.06 -11.13 -31.13
C ILE A 285 -25.30 -10.89 -30.26
N HIS A 286 -25.73 -9.65 -30.19
CA HIS A 286 -26.91 -9.26 -29.46
C HIS A 286 -28.17 -9.93 -30.05
N ASP A 287 -28.94 -10.59 -29.18
CA ASP A 287 -30.23 -11.19 -29.53
C ASP A 287 -31.37 -10.27 -29.09
N PRO A 288 -32.08 -9.66 -30.05
CA PRO A 288 -33.23 -8.80 -29.75
C PRO A 288 -34.37 -9.54 -29.00
N ALA A 289 -34.48 -10.84 -29.15
CA ALA A 289 -35.49 -11.63 -28.48
C ALA A 289 -35.26 -11.70 -26.97
N ALA A 290 -33.98 -11.77 -26.52
CA ALA A 290 -33.61 -11.73 -25.12
C ALA A 290 -33.99 -10.39 -24.47
N ASP A 291 -33.75 -9.27 -25.16
CA ASP A 291 -34.15 -7.96 -24.66
C ASP A 291 -35.66 -7.79 -24.55
N ASN A 292 -36.41 -8.26 -25.54
CA ASN A 292 -37.85 -8.22 -25.48
C ASN A 292 -38.39 -9.03 -24.30
N ALA A 293 -37.84 -10.21 -24.05
CA ALA A 293 -38.21 -11.03 -22.91
C ALA A 293 -37.91 -10.33 -21.56
N ALA A 294 -36.75 -9.67 -21.45
CA ALA A 294 -36.40 -8.85 -20.29
C ALA A 294 -37.34 -7.66 -20.08
N ILE A 295 -37.71 -6.97 -21.17
CA ILE A 295 -38.67 -5.85 -21.13
C ILE A 295 -40.04 -6.33 -20.69
N GLU A 296 -40.53 -7.46 -21.22
CA GLU A 296 -41.83 -8.03 -20.81
C GLU A 296 -41.85 -8.46 -19.36
N ARG A 297 -40.74 -8.99 -18.89
CA ARG A 297 -40.57 -9.33 -17.48
C ARG A 297 -40.61 -8.10 -16.58
N ILE A 298 -39.89 -7.01 -16.94
CA ILE A 298 -39.94 -5.74 -16.19
C ILE A 298 -41.33 -5.14 -16.20
N LYS A 299 -42.06 -5.25 -17.30
CA LYS A 299 -43.45 -4.78 -17.38
C LYS A 299 -44.37 -5.57 -16.45
N ARG A 300 -44.15 -6.87 -16.29
CA ARG A 300 -44.95 -7.73 -15.44
C ARG A 300 -44.59 -7.58 -13.96
N ASP A 301 -43.30 -7.64 -13.63
CA ASP A 301 -42.79 -7.78 -12.25
C ASP A 301 -42.33 -6.42 -11.67
N GLY A 302 -42.22 -5.38 -12.50
CA GLY A 302 -41.80 -4.03 -12.13
C GLY A 302 -40.28 -3.90 -11.94
N TRP A 303 -39.83 -2.66 -11.79
CA TRP A 303 -38.40 -2.35 -11.60
C TRP A 303 -37.80 -2.89 -10.31
N GLY A 304 -38.63 -3.18 -9.29
CA GLY A 304 -38.20 -3.75 -8.01
C GLY A 304 -37.60 -5.15 -8.13
N SER A 305 -37.90 -5.87 -9.24
CA SER A 305 -37.33 -7.20 -9.53
C SER A 305 -35.94 -7.15 -10.17
N THR A 306 -35.41 -5.96 -10.47
CA THR A 306 -34.08 -5.80 -11.08
C THR A 306 -32.99 -5.62 -10.02
N LEU A 307 -31.78 -6.09 -10.34
CA LEU A 307 -30.62 -5.94 -9.45
C LEU A 307 -30.15 -4.50 -9.33
N SER A 308 -29.83 -4.08 -8.13
CA SER A 308 -29.11 -2.84 -7.90
C SER A 308 -27.69 -2.90 -8.49
N PRO A 309 -27.06 -1.76 -8.82
CA PRO A 309 -25.67 -1.74 -9.33
C PRO A 309 -24.68 -2.42 -8.38
N ALA A 310 -24.87 -2.29 -7.05
CA ALA A 310 -24.03 -2.92 -6.04
C ALA A 310 -24.17 -4.45 -6.04
N GLN A 311 -25.40 -4.96 -6.12
CA GLN A 311 -25.67 -6.39 -6.23
C GLN A 311 -25.09 -6.97 -7.53
N LYS A 312 -25.27 -6.30 -8.65
CA LYS A 312 -24.74 -6.71 -9.94
C LYS A 312 -23.20 -6.78 -9.93
N LEU A 313 -22.54 -5.79 -9.32
CA LEU A 313 -21.08 -5.76 -9.19
C LEU A 313 -20.56 -6.89 -8.30
N ALA A 314 -21.32 -7.29 -7.28
CA ALA A 314 -20.95 -8.35 -6.35
C ALA A 314 -21.08 -9.76 -6.96
N GLN A 315 -21.87 -9.94 -8.02
CA GLN A 315 -22.04 -11.22 -8.69
C GLN A 315 -20.84 -11.56 -9.58
N LEU A 316 -20.54 -12.85 -9.71
CA LEU A 316 -19.48 -13.34 -10.59
C LEU A 316 -19.89 -13.27 -12.07
N ASP A 317 -21.18 -13.36 -12.35
CA ASP A 317 -21.73 -13.28 -13.69
C ASP A 317 -22.29 -11.87 -13.94
N PRO A 318 -21.71 -11.10 -14.87
CA PRO A 318 -22.17 -9.74 -15.17
C PRO A 318 -23.51 -9.72 -15.95
N HIS A 319 -23.99 -10.86 -16.46
CA HIS A 319 -25.22 -10.94 -17.24
C HIS A 319 -26.48 -11.08 -16.37
N MET A 320 -26.34 -11.30 -15.07
CA MET A 320 -27.48 -11.33 -14.16
C MET A 320 -28.18 -9.97 -14.10
N GLN A 321 -29.49 -9.97 -14.23
CA GLN A 321 -30.31 -8.77 -14.28
C GLN A 321 -31.40 -8.73 -13.22
N PHE A 322 -31.86 -9.90 -12.75
CA PHE A 322 -33.03 -10.02 -11.88
C PHE A 322 -32.68 -10.62 -10.52
N ASP A 323 -33.49 -10.30 -9.52
CA ASP A 323 -33.32 -10.73 -8.12
C ASP A 323 -33.36 -12.25 -7.94
N ASN A 324 -34.20 -12.96 -8.71
CA ASN A 324 -34.27 -14.43 -8.68
C ASN A 324 -33.08 -15.13 -9.35
N GLU A 325 -32.18 -14.39 -9.98
CA GLU A 325 -30.93 -14.89 -10.55
C GLU A 325 -29.76 -14.78 -9.55
N LEU A 326 -29.99 -14.11 -8.42
CA LEU A 326 -28.96 -13.89 -7.40
C LEU A 326 -28.37 -15.20 -6.90
N ARG A 327 -27.06 -15.26 -6.83
CA ARG A 327 -26.33 -16.42 -6.31
C ARG A 327 -25.56 -16.04 -5.04
N PRO A 328 -25.35 -16.99 -4.12
CA PRO A 328 -24.49 -16.79 -2.96
C PRO A 328 -23.12 -16.28 -3.38
N ILE A 329 -22.61 -15.24 -2.73
CA ILE A 329 -21.33 -14.62 -3.04
C ILE A 329 -20.24 -15.36 -2.25
N PRO A 330 -19.23 -15.98 -2.90
CA PRO A 330 -18.14 -16.62 -2.19
C PRO A 330 -17.35 -15.61 -1.37
N THR A 331 -17.04 -15.94 -0.12
CA THR A 331 -16.23 -15.08 0.73
C THR A 331 -14.83 -14.92 0.14
N LEU A 332 -14.39 -13.68 -0.05
CA LEU A 332 -13.05 -13.36 -0.54
C LEU A 332 -11.98 -13.71 0.51
N LEU A 333 -10.83 -14.14 0.03
CA LEU A 333 -9.68 -14.46 0.88
C LEU A 333 -8.96 -13.19 1.31
N CYS A 334 -8.50 -13.18 2.54
CA CYS A 334 -7.56 -12.20 3.06
C CYS A 334 -6.12 -12.71 2.92
N THR A 335 -5.17 -11.79 2.96
CA THR A 335 -3.74 -12.12 2.87
C THR A 335 -2.96 -11.64 4.08
N LYS A 336 -2.01 -12.45 4.54
CA LYS A 336 -0.92 -11.96 5.37
C LYS A 336 0.25 -11.60 4.47
N ARG A 337 0.80 -10.40 4.66
CA ARG A 337 1.89 -9.88 3.82
C ARG A 337 3.09 -9.54 4.67
N SER A 338 4.27 -9.87 4.20
CA SER A 338 5.54 -9.33 4.69
C SER A 338 5.90 -8.09 3.88
N LYS A 339 6.63 -7.16 4.52
CA LYS A 339 7.14 -5.95 3.87
C LYS A 339 8.65 -6.00 3.84
N ARG A 340 9.22 -5.75 2.66
CA ARG A 340 10.67 -5.70 2.44
C ARG A 340 11.11 -4.33 1.95
N CYS A 341 12.32 -3.94 2.29
CA CYS A 341 12.96 -2.76 1.75
C CYS A 341 13.07 -2.88 0.22
N ARG A 342 12.72 -1.83 -0.51
CA ARG A 342 12.81 -1.82 -1.98
C ARG A 342 14.25 -1.85 -2.48
N SER A 343 15.20 -1.27 -1.73
CA SER A 343 16.60 -1.17 -2.12
C SER A 343 17.39 -2.46 -1.83
N CYS A 344 17.50 -2.88 -0.58
CA CYS A 344 18.30 -4.06 -0.16
C CYS A 344 17.50 -5.35 0.02
N ARG A 345 16.14 -5.27 -0.03
CA ARG A 345 15.20 -6.40 0.19
C ARG A 345 15.21 -6.98 1.61
N HIS A 346 15.85 -6.31 2.56
CA HIS A 346 15.78 -6.67 3.98
C HIS A 346 14.32 -6.71 4.48
N ILE A 347 14.00 -7.60 5.40
CA ILE A 347 12.65 -7.76 5.94
C ILE A 347 12.37 -6.68 6.97
N LEU A 348 11.48 -5.75 6.66
CA LEU A 348 11.07 -4.67 7.55
C LEU A 348 9.91 -5.07 8.47
N SER A 349 9.02 -5.92 7.97
CA SER A 349 7.86 -6.38 8.73
C SER A 349 7.46 -7.78 8.27
N LYS A 350 7.32 -8.71 9.22
CA LYS A 350 6.89 -10.08 8.97
C LYS A 350 5.90 -10.51 10.06
N PRO A 351 4.61 -10.70 9.74
CA PRO A 351 3.65 -11.26 10.68
C PRO A 351 3.96 -12.73 10.99
N GLU A 352 3.46 -13.22 12.10
CA GLU A 352 3.48 -14.66 12.40
C GLU A 352 2.66 -15.44 11.35
N SER A 353 3.12 -16.64 11.00
CA SER A 353 2.46 -17.51 10.03
C SER A 353 1.09 -18.00 10.49
N LYS A 354 0.88 -18.17 11.80
CA LYS A 354 -0.41 -18.61 12.36
C LYS A 354 -1.52 -17.62 11.99
N ILE A 355 -2.57 -18.10 11.32
CA ILE A 355 -3.66 -17.25 10.78
C ILE A 355 -4.36 -16.44 11.88
N THR A 356 -4.64 -17.07 13.02
CA THR A 356 -5.34 -16.46 14.15
C THR A 356 -4.49 -15.44 14.91
N SER A 357 -3.15 -15.41 14.70
CA SER A 357 -2.28 -14.46 15.38
C SER A 357 -2.28 -13.10 14.69
N THR A 358 -2.38 -12.04 15.47
CA THR A 358 -2.21 -10.65 15.04
C THR A 358 -0.80 -10.13 15.30
N ARG A 359 0.08 -10.96 15.86
CA ARG A 359 1.44 -10.58 16.24
C ARG A 359 2.37 -10.56 15.03
N TYR A 360 3.42 -9.78 15.16
CA TYR A 360 4.52 -9.75 14.20
C TYR A 360 5.72 -10.49 14.77
N LYS A 361 6.39 -11.28 13.92
CA LYS A 361 7.69 -11.87 14.23
C LYS A 361 8.81 -10.85 14.11
N ILE A 362 8.71 -9.97 13.11
CA ILE A 362 9.63 -8.86 12.85
C ILE A 362 8.78 -7.64 12.57
N LYS A 363 9.09 -6.50 13.18
CA LYS A 363 8.45 -5.21 12.89
C LYS A 363 9.41 -4.09 13.25
N LEU A 364 10.17 -3.64 12.27
CA LEU A 364 11.13 -2.55 12.38
C LEU A 364 10.39 -1.23 12.15
N LEU A 365 9.91 -0.63 13.23
CA LEU A 365 9.25 0.68 13.20
C LEU A 365 10.30 1.78 13.32
N ALA A 366 10.21 2.81 12.49
CA ALA A 366 11.09 3.98 12.59
C ALA A 366 11.03 4.64 13.97
N LEU A 367 9.88 4.59 14.64
CA LEU A 367 9.68 5.09 16.00
C LEU A 367 10.67 4.52 17.05
N ASN A 368 11.18 3.29 16.83
CA ASN A 368 12.10 2.62 17.75
C ASN A 368 13.58 2.91 17.43
N HIS A 369 13.88 3.48 16.27
CA HIS A 369 15.25 3.70 15.79
C HIS A 369 15.58 5.19 15.61
N ILE A 370 14.57 6.00 15.29
CA ILE A 370 14.73 7.42 14.94
C ILE A 370 14.25 8.29 16.10
N PRO A 371 15.00 9.34 16.49
CA PRO A 371 14.56 10.28 17.51
C PRO A 371 13.22 10.93 17.16
N ARG A 372 12.36 11.05 18.16
CA ARG A 372 11.09 11.72 18.03
C ARG A 372 11.25 13.21 18.29
N LEU A 373 10.86 14.03 17.32
CA LEU A 373 10.82 15.48 17.43
C LEU A 373 9.38 15.93 17.67
N SER A 374 9.22 16.90 18.57
CA SER A 374 7.96 17.59 18.76
C SER A 374 8.22 19.05 19.09
N ILE A 375 7.31 19.93 18.70
CA ILE A 375 7.43 21.37 18.93
C ILE A 375 6.30 21.88 19.81
N ARG A 376 6.60 22.85 20.66
CA ARG A 376 5.60 23.60 21.41
C ARG A 376 6.00 25.06 21.51
N ALA A 377 5.03 25.95 21.52
CA ALA A 377 5.30 27.36 21.73
C ALA A 377 5.78 27.62 23.16
N LEU A 378 6.78 28.47 23.30
CA LEU A 378 7.18 28.97 24.59
C LEU A 378 6.24 30.15 24.95
N PRO A 379 5.56 30.13 26.14
CA PRO A 379 4.74 31.24 26.54
C PRO A 379 5.60 32.51 26.67
N PRO A 380 5.10 33.68 26.23
CA PRO A 380 5.84 34.92 26.40
C PRO A 380 6.11 35.12 27.91
N ASN A 381 7.35 35.55 28.21
CA ASN A 381 7.79 35.76 29.58
C ASN A 381 6.81 36.71 30.29
N PRO A 382 6.20 36.34 31.44
CA PRO A 382 5.31 37.23 32.14
C PRO A 382 6.08 38.51 32.52
N ALA A 383 5.67 39.64 31.98
CA ALA A 383 6.31 40.93 32.19
C ALA A 383 6.29 41.41 33.67
N VAL A 384 5.61 40.66 34.54
CA VAL A 384 5.49 40.95 35.98
C VAL A 384 5.85 39.69 36.76
N PRO A 385 6.83 39.75 37.66
CA PRO A 385 7.14 38.63 38.53
C PRO A 385 5.91 38.27 39.38
N PRO A 386 5.59 36.98 39.59
CA PRO A 386 4.44 36.58 40.40
C PRO A 386 4.57 37.15 41.80
N VAL A 387 3.55 37.83 42.27
CA VAL A 387 3.48 38.33 43.66
C VAL A 387 3.55 37.11 44.58
N PRO A 388 4.49 37.09 45.56
CA PRO A 388 4.62 35.95 46.47
C PRO A 388 3.28 35.68 47.17
N GLY A 389 2.72 34.49 46.97
CA GLY A 389 1.46 34.04 47.58
C GLY A 389 0.23 34.04 46.66
N SER A 390 0.29 34.53 45.42
CA SER A 390 -0.78 34.37 44.45
C SER A 390 -0.60 33.11 43.61
N MET A 391 -1.64 32.27 43.49
CA MET A 391 -1.64 31.19 42.49
C MET A 391 -1.53 31.80 41.09
N PRO A 392 -0.62 31.33 40.24
CA PRO A 392 -0.54 31.83 38.88
C PRO A 392 -1.88 31.57 38.18
N ALA A 393 -2.48 32.60 37.61
CA ALA A 393 -3.68 32.46 36.81
C ALA A 393 -3.39 31.52 35.63
N PRO A 394 -4.30 30.58 35.29
CA PRO A 394 -4.10 29.69 34.15
C PRO A 394 -3.97 30.55 32.88
N GLN A 395 -2.79 30.50 32.25
CA GLN A 395 -2.55 31.19 30.99
C GLN A 395 -3.39 30.52 29.90
N PRO A 396 -4.02 31.28 29.00
CA PRO A 396 -4.75 30.70 27.90
C PRO A 396 -3.79 29.85 27.03
N PRO A 397 -4.26 28.72 26.46
CA PRO A 397 -3.44 27.91 25.60
C PRO A 397 -2.96 28.73 24.39
N PHE A 398 -1.73 28.51 23.97
CA PHE A 398 -1.16 29.18 22.78
C PHE A 398 -2.00 28.82 21.54
N ASN A 399 -2.38 29.88 20.78
CA ASN A 399 -3.17 29.68 19.57
C ASN A 399 -2.25 29.51 18.34
N TYR A 400 -2.10 28.28 17.87
CA TYR A 400 -1.30 27.97 16.69
C TYR A 400 -1.96 28.39 15.36
N ASN A 401 -3.23 28.79 15.37
CA ASN A 401 -3.94 29.20 14.15
C ASN A 401 -3.80 30.71 13.84
N THR A 402 -3.14 31.47 14.72
CA THR A 402 -3.03 32.92 14.56
C THR A 402 -1.63 33.41 14.95
N LEU A 403 -0.62 32.99 14.18
CA LEU A 403 0.75 33.50 14.36
C LEU A 403 0.85 34.91 13.80
N ARG A 404 1.37 35.85 14.58
CA ARG A 404 1.48 37.24 14.19
C ARG A 404 2.67 37.45 13.25
N PRO A 405 2.47 37.99 12.03
CA PRO A 405 3.57 38.24 11.10
C PRO A 405 4.53 39.29 11.68
N GLY A 406 5.83 39.15 11.36
CA GLY A 406 6.88 40.07 11.78
C GLY A 406 7.26 40.04 13.27
N ILE A 407 6.57 39.28 14.11
CA ILE A 407 6.88 39.18 15.55
C ILE A 407 7.62 37.88 15.84
N ALA A 408 8.81 38.01 16.47
CA ALA A 408 9.58 36.86 16.89
C ALA A 408 8.79 35.99 17.89
N THR A 409 8.56 34.76 17.54
CA THR A 409 7.91 33.75 18.39
C THR A 409 8.91 32.66 18.72
N HIS A 410 9.04 32.32 19.99
CA HIS A 410 9.94 31.27 20.41
C HIS A 410 9.19 29.95 20.57
N PHE A 411 9.77 28.91 19.99
CA PHE A 411 9.31 27.54 20.13
C PHE A 411 10.37 26.68 20.81
N LEU A 412 9.92 25.67 21.54
CA LEU A 412 10.78 24.63 22.08
C LEU A 412 10.67 23.38 21.18
N LEU A 413 11.76 22.99 20.57
CA LEU A 413 11.90 21.72 19.91
C LEU A 413 12.38 20.70 20.93
N HIS A 414 11.56 19.69 21.16
CA HIS A 414 11.81 18.61 22.08
C HIS A 414 12.24 17.37 21.29
N VAL A 415 13.43 16.86 21.55
CA VAL A 415 14.02 15.68 20.90
C VAL A 415 14.12 14.57 21.92
N SER A 416 13.45 13.45 21.66
CA SER A 416 13.45 12.25 22.50
C SER A 416 14.17 11.10 21.80
N ASN A 417 15.13 10.50 22.48
CA ASN A 417 15.93 9.38 22.00
C ASN A 417 15.26 8.04 22.34
N PRO A 418 14.90 7.20 21.36
CA PRO A 418 14.38 5.85 21.61
C PRO A 418 15.48 4.80 21.82
N LEU A 419 16.74 5.12 21.47
CA LEU A 419 17.87 4.18 21.51
C LEU A 419 18.40 3.99 22.93
N PHE A 420 19.00 2.83 23.18
CA PHE A 420 19.64 2.50 24.44
C PHE A 420 21.04 3.13 24.61
N ASP A 421 21.56 3.75 23.55
CA ASP A 421 22.83 4.49 23.56
C ASP A 421 22.56 6.00 23.49
N PRO A 422 23.41 6.84 24.09
CA PRO A 422 23.33 8.28 23.95
C PRO A 422 23.63 8.69 22.51
N ILE A 423 22.95 9.74 22.02
CA ILE A 423 23.12 10.26 20.67
C ILE A 423 23.60 11.70 20.68
N GLN A 424 24.46 12.04 19.73
CA GLN A 424 24.81 13.42 19.40
C GLN A 424 23.88 13.87 18.26
N VAL A 425 23.16 14.96 18.48
CA VAL A 425 22.19 15.51 17.51
C VAL A 425 22.75 16.79 16.95
N THR A 426 22.76 16.89 15.62
CA THR A 426 23.03 18.12 14.88
C THR A 426 21.80 18.48 14.06
N LEU A 427 21.30 19.70 14.24
CA LEU A 427 20.15 20.25 13.52
C LEU A 427 20.60 21.31 12.52
N ALA A 428 20.01 21.30 11.34
CA ALA A 428 20.19 22.34 10.36
C ALA A 428 18.82 22.71 9.72
N THR A 429 18.66 23.97 9.37
CA THR A 429 17.50 24.48 8.63
C THR A 429 17.93 25.64 7.77
N SER A 430 17.22 25.90 6.68
CA SER A 430 17.43 27.13 5.92
C SER A 430 17.04 28.35 6.77
N SER A 431 17.72 29.47 6.54
CA SER A 431 17.43 30.73 7.25
C SER A 431 16.02 31.25 7.00
N THR A 432 15.44 30.88 5.87
CA THR A 432 14.07 31.21 5.45
C THR A 432 13.32 29.94 5.06
N THR A 433 12.03 29.88 5.40
CA THR A 433 11.19 28.76 4.98
C THR A 433 10.95 28.79 3.47
N PRO A 434 10.84 27.62 2.81
CA PRO A 434 10.48 27.56 1.40
C PRO A 434 9.03 28.04 1.19
N GLY A 435 8.72 28.49 -0.03
CA GLY A 435 7.39 28.93 -0.44
C GLY A 435 7.29 30.44 -0.64
N LYS A 436 6.09 30.93 -0.98
CA LYS A 436 5.85 32.36 -1.31
C LYS A 436 5.96 33.24 -0.06
N VAL A 437 5.47 32.75 1.09
CA VAL A 437 5.57 33.45 2.37
C VAL A 437 6.82 32.96 3.11
N GLN A 438 7.89 33.74 3.00
CA GLN A 438 9.16 33.41 3.63
C GLN A 438 9.16 33.82 5.11
N SER A 439 9.28 32.84 6.00
CA SER A 439 9.45 33.07 7.43
C SER A 439 10.89 32.81 7.84
N ARG A 440 11.44 33.66 8.69
CA ARG A 440 12.82 33.49 9.16
C ARG A 440 12.87 32.52 10.33
N VAL A 441 13.77 31.54 10.27
CA VAL A 441 13.95 30.52 11.29
C VAL A 441 15.39 30.50 11.79
N THR A 442 15.58 30.48 13.11
CA THR A 442 16.91 30.41 13.73
C THR A 442 16.89 29.35 14.84
N ILE A 443 17.70 28.30 14.69
CA ILE A 443 17.91 27.31 15.75
C ILE A 443 18.99 27.85 16.69
N LEU A 444 18.64 28.09 17.96
CA LEU A 444 19.56 28.72 18.90
C LEU A 444 20.63 27.78 19.44
N CYS A 445 20.37 26.47 19.47
CA CYS A 445 21.34 25.44 19.85
C CYS A 445 21.31 24.29 18.83
N PRO A 446 22.13 24.36 17.77
CA PRO A 446 22.08 23.38 16.68
C PRO A 446 22.74 22.04 17.01
N GLN A 447 23.62 21.98 18.03
CA GLN A 447 24.32 20.76 18.42
C GLN A 447 24.16 20.49 19.91
N PHE A 448 23.73 19.28 20.24
CA PHE A 448 23.52 18.86 21.62
C PHE A 448 23.50 17.33 21.75
N GLU A 449 23.65 16.86 22.99
CA GLU A 449 23.56 15.46 23.33
C GLU A 449 22.18 15.12 23.89
N VAL A 450 21.64 13.94 23.52
CA VAL A 450 20.45 13.36 24.13
C VAL A 450 20.84 12.02 24.78
N GLY A 451 20.53 11.86 26.05
CA GLY A 451 20.89 10.66 26.79
C GLY A 451 20.18 9.39 26.29
N ALA A 452 20.62 8.25 26.77
CA ALA A 452 20.09 6.94 26.43
C ALA A 452 18.68 6.70 27.00
N ASN A 453 17.90 5.85 26.35
CA ASN A 453 16.60 5.39 26.83
C ASN A 453 16.77 4.13 27.71
N THR A 454 17.50 4.25 28.82
CA THR A 454 17.73 3.17 29.79
C THR A 454 16.56 3.06 30.77
N ASP A 455 16.40 1.87 31.39
CA ASP A 455 15.41 1.71 32.45
C ASP A 455 15.91 2.40 33.75
N VAL A 456 14.99 2.91 34.56
CA VAL A 456 15.30 3.54 35.86
C VAL A 456 16.01 2.58 36.78
N TRP A 457 15.73 1.27 36.66
CA TRP A 457 16.35 0.22 37.50
C TRP A 457 17.78 -0.06 37.07
N ASP A 458 18.11 -0.01 35.80
CA ASP A 458 19.47 -0.21 35.30
C ASP A 458 20.38 0.93 35.73
N ASP A 459 19.90 2.17 35.72
CA ASP A 459 20.64 3.32 36.25
C ASP A 459 20.85 3.25 37.76
N ALA A 460 19.87 2.73 38.49
CA ALA A 460 19.99 2.54 39.96
C ALA A 460 20.96 1.41 40.34
N LEU A 461 21.11 0.40 39.47
CA LEU A 461 22.04 -0.71 39.66
C LEU A 461 23.47 -0.39 39.22
N ALA A 462 23.60 0.42 38.13
CA ALA A 462 24.90 0.82 37.58
C ALA A 462 25.61 1.92 38.41
N SER A 463 24.82 2.80 39.01
CA SER A 463 25.30 3.86 39.90
C SER A 463 24.98 3.44 41.33
N GLY A 464 26.02 3.17 42.18
CA GLY A 464 25.83 3.24 43.63
C GLY A 464 25.08 4.55 43.98
N PRO A 465 24.70 4.84 45.25
CA PRO A 465 23.81 5.94 45.60
C PRO A 465 24.33 7.28 45.05
N ALA A 466 24.11 7.51 43.76
CA ALA A 466 24.41 8.75 43.09
C ALA A 466 23.30 9.75 43.44
N PRO A 467 23.62 11.01 43.69
CA PRO A 467 22.62 12.02 43.92
C PRO A 467 21.68 12.04 42.72
N MET A 468 20.37 11.91 42.98
CA MET A 468 19.32 12.12 41.98
C MET A 468 19.77 13.22 41.03
N PRO A 469 19.79 12.99 39.68
CA PRO A 469 20.12 14.06 38.76
C PRO A 469 19.13 15.18 39.04
N ARG A 470 19.63 16.24 39.68
CA ARG A 470 18.85 17.48 39.78
C ARG A 470 18.49 17.84 38.37
N ARG A 471 17.19 17.97 38.10
CA ARG A 471 16.70 18.61 36.87
C ARG A 471 17.59 19.81 36.63
N SER A 472 18.54 19.71 35.70
CA SER A 472 19.35 20.85 35.33
C SER A 472 18.52 21.70 34.38
N THR A 473 17.57 22.40 34.95
CA THR A 473 16.86 23.51 34.31
C THR A 473 17.81 24.69 34.20
N ILE A 474 18.74 24.59 33.24
CA ILE A 474 19.83 25.58 33.14
C ILE A 474 19.26 26.96 32.76
N ASN A 475 18.12 27.01 32.07
CA ASN A 475 17.49 28.27 31.67
C ASN A 475 16.00 28.40 32.06
N ALA A 476 15.35 27.30 32.47
CA ALA A 476 13.93 27.38 32.90
C ALA A 476 13.74 28.16 34.23
N GLU A 477 14.79 28.26 35.06
CA GLU A 477 14.76 29.04 36.30
C GLU A 477 14.95 30.56 36.07
N THR A 478 15.71 30.95 35.04
CA THR A 478 15.96 32.34 34.69
C THR A 478 14.98 32.89 33.66
N GLY A 479 14.29 32.00 32.91
CA GLY A 479 13.35 32.39 31.85
C GLY A 479 14.02 33.10 30.65
N GLN A 480 15.34 33.16 30.59
CA GLN A 480 16.08 33.81 29.53
C GLN A 480 16.60 32.79 28.52
N ILE A 481 16.36 33.06 27.24
CA ILE A 481 16.84 32.23 26.13
C ILE A 481 18.24 32.70 25.77
N GLU A 482 19.22 31.80 25.88
CA GLU A 482 20.61 32.09 25.51
C GLU A 482 21.02 31.21 24.32
N ALA A 483 21.63 31.85 23.29
CA ALA A 483 22.15 31.13 22.14
C ALA A 483 23.30 30.18 22.57
N GLY A 484 23.34 28.98 21.98
CA GLY A 484 24.31 27.94 22.29
C GLY A 484 24.01 27.10 23.53
N LYS A 485 22.92 27.38 24.23
CA LYS A 485 22.53 26.61 25.42
C LYS A 485 21.23 25.82 25.19
N ILE A 486 21.21 24.63 25.76
CA ILE A 486 19.99 23.82 25.83
C ILE A 486 18.99 24.45 26.81
N TRP A 487 17.69 24.36 26.48
CA TRP A 487 16.63 24.89 27.35
C TRP A 487 16.39 23.99 28.56
N ASP A 488 16.21 22.69 28.30
CA ASP A 488 15.95 21.69 29.36
C ASP A 488 16.46 20.33 28.89
N LYS A 489 16.90 19.49 29.82
CA LYS A 489 17.45 18.16 29.54
C LYS A 489 16.89 17.15 30.54
N GLY A 490 16.31 16.09 30.04
CA GLY A 490 15.91 14.92 30.83
C GLY A 490 16.86 13.74 30.58
N ARG A 491 16.43 12.57 31.00
CA ARG A 491 17.23 11.34 30.86
C ARG A 491 17.47 10.98 29.39
N ASN A 492 16.40 10.81 28.63
CA ASN A 492 16.43 10.43 27.22
C ASN A 492 15.84 11.50 26.29
N TRP A 493 15.82 12.74 26.71
CA TRP A 493 15.33 13.85 25.90
C TRP A 493 16.05 15.16 26.20
N THR A 494 16.07 16.03 25.20
CA THR A 494 16.63 17.39 25.33
C THR A 494 15.71 18.36 24.58
N SER A 495 15.50 19.54 25.15
CA SER A 495 14.73 20.61 24.54
C SER A 495 15.64 21.77 24.18
N VAL A 496 15.51 22.29 22.96
CA VAL A 496 16.25 23.46 22.46
C VAL A 496 15.30 24.52 21.96
N ALA A 497 15.68 25.77 22.04
CA ALA A 497 14.86 26.88 21.60
C ALA A 497 15.08 27.19 20.10
N ILE A 498 13.99 27.45 19.39
CA ILE A 498 13.96 27.93 18.02
C ILE A 498 13.23 29.28 17.98
N GLU A 499 13.84 30.27 17.35
CA GLU A 499 13.21 31.55 17.08
C GLU A 499 12.63 31.55 15.67
N VAL A 500 11.37 31.95 15.54
CA VAL A 500 10.67 32.04 14.28
C VAL A 500 10.02 33.41 14.13
N ILE A 501 10.29 34.07 13.02
CA ILE A 501 9.65 35.33 12.65
C ILE A 501 8.79 35.03 11.41
N PRO A 502 7.45 34.91 11.57
CA PRO A 502 6.55 34.65 10.46
C PRO A 502 6.57 35.78 9.43
N GLY A 503 6.56 35.43 8.16
CA GLY A 503 6.49 36.39 7.04
C GLY A 503 5.12 37.06 6.92
N PHE A 504 5.03 38.04 6.05
CA PHE A 504 3.79 38.77 5.79
C PHE A 504 3.04 38.19 4.60
N LEU A 505 1.75 37.89 4.75
CA LEU A 505 0.87 37.43 3.68
C LEU A 505 0.58 38.54 2.65
N SER A 506 0.71 39.82 3.03
CA SER A 506 0.43 40.98 2.21
C SER A 506 1.51 41.30 1.16
N GLU A 507 2.68 40.69 1.21
CA GLU A 507 3.77 40.92 0.18
C GLU A 507 3.45 40.25 -1.16
N LEU A 508 2.44 39.38 -1.21
CA LEU A 508 1.89 38.76 -2.41
C LEU A 508 0.87 39.67 -3.10
N GLY A 509 1.35 40.88 -3.53
CA GLY A 509 0.52 41.87 -4.22
C GLY A 509 0.16 41.41 -5.65
N GLY A 510 -1.00 40.82 -5.82
CA GLY A 510 -1.59 40.42 -7.11
C GLY A 510 -2.91 39.68 -6.89
N GLU A 511 -3.83 39.78 -7.85
CA GLU A 511 -5.13 39.10 -7.88
C GLU A 511 -5.03 37.55 -7.95
N ASP A 512 -3.86 36.98 -7.68
CA ASP A 512 -3.68 35.54 -7.57
C ASP A 512 -4.31 35.08 -6.25
N GLU A 513 -5.38 34.29 -6.33
CA GLU A 513 -5.99 33.62 -5.20
C GLU A 513 -4.89 32.88 -4.42
N LEU A 514 -4.74 33.23 -3.14
CA LEU A 514 -3.84 32.49 -2.24
C LEU A 514 -4.34 31.03 -2.19
N ASP A 515 -3.48 30.09 -2.55
CA ASP A 515 -3.78 28.68 -2.34
C ASP A 515 -4.09 28.46 -0.86
N GLU A 516 -5.06 27.61 -0.54
CA GLU A 516 -5.62 27.39 0.81
C GLU A 516 -4.56 27.10 1.91
N ASP A 517 -3.32 26.74 1.53
CA ASP A 517 -2.23 26.32 2.42
C ASP A 517 -1.01 27.26 2.41
N GLU A 518 -1.07 28.45 1.80
CA GLU A 518 0.07 29.39 1.79
C GLU A 518 0.32 30.06 3.15
N ASP A 519 -0.67 30.11 4.01
CA ASP A 519 -0.58 30.62 5.38
C ASP A 519 0.05 29.62 6.36
N LEU A 520 0.35 28.37 5.92
CA LEU A 520 0.97 27.36 6.76
C LEU A 520 2.44 27.68 7.03
N LEU A 521 2.82 27.65 8.30
CA LEU A 521 4.21 27.75 8.72
C LEU A 521 4.77 26.34 8.93
N GLU A 522 5.42 25.84 7.90
CA GLU A 522 6.15 24.58 7.90
C GLU A 522 7.66 24.81 7.87
N ILE A 523 8.36 24.20 8.82
CA ILE A 523 9.79 24.35 9.01
C ILE A 523 10.48 23.05 8.63
N PRO A 524 11.20 22.97 7.52
CA PRO A 524 12.03 21.81 7.20
C PRO A 524 13.29 21.84 8.07
N ILE A 525 13.54 20.76 8.80
CA ILE A 525 14.70 20.60 9.68
C ILE A 525 15.45 19.34 9.24
N PHE A 526 16.70 19.50 8.90
CA PHE A 526 17.63 18.39 8.69
C PHE A 526 18.19 17.96 10.04
N VAL A 527 18.09 16.68 10.31
CA VAL A 527 18.53 16.06 11.57
C VAL A 527 19.61 15.05 11.25
N ARG A 528 20.77 15.23 11.87
CA ARG A 528 21.87 14.27 11.83
C ARG A 528 22.10 13.76 13.24
N ILE A 529 22.19 12.46 13.38
CA ILE A 529 22.47 11.78 14.65
C ILE A 529 23.74 10.93 14.52
N GLU A 530 24.56 10.96 15.55
CA GLU A 530 25.75 10.12 15.69
C GLU A 530 25.65 9.34 17.00
N PHE A 531 25.88 8.04 16.94
CA PHE A 531 25.85 7.14 18.11
C PHE A 531 26.79 5.95 17.93
N GLU A 532 27.13 5.31 19.03
CA GLU A 532 27.92 4.08 19.03
C GLU A 532 26.97 2.88 19.13
N ALA A 533 27.03 1.96 18.17
CA ALA A 533 26.24 0.73 18.16
C ALA A 533 27.14 -0.50 18.23
N ASP A 534 26.67 -1.54 18.91
CA ASP A 534 27.34 -2.83 18.89
C ASP A 534 27.28 -3.44 17.49
N VAL A 535 28.43 -3.93 16.99
CA VAL A 535 28.48 -4.64 15.69
C VAL A 535 27.68 -5.93 15.79
N ASN A 536 26.63 -6.07 14.96
CA ASN A 536 25.78 -7.25 14.95
C ASN A 536 26.60 -8.53 14.73
N ALA A 537 26.39 -9.53 15.59
CA ALA A 537 27.09 -10.82 15.53
C ALA A 537 26.87 -11.60 14.21
N GLU A 538 25.90 -11.21 13.39
CA GLU A 538 25.61 -11.81 12.08
C GLU A 538 26.58 -11.36 10.97
N GLU A 539 27.23 -10.21 11.09
CA GLU A 539 28.30 -9.77 10.18
C GLU A 539 29.64 -10.42 10.47
N ARG A 540 29.80 -11.05 11.66
CA ARG A 540 30.96 -11.87 11.98
C ARG A 540 30.78 -13.24 11.34
N GLY A 541 31.48 -13.46 10.24
CA GLY A 541 31.57 -14.80 9.62
C GLY A 541 31.93 -15.84 10.68
N LEU A 542 31.37 -17.04 10.58
CA LEU A 542 31.44 -18.25 11.43
C LEU A 542 32.88 -18.69 11.79
N GLY A 543 33.77 -17.82 12.26
CA GLY A 543 35.17 -18.12 12.40
C GLY A 543 35.88 -17.76 13.71
N ASP A 544 35.35 -16.91 14.57
CA ASP A 544 36.12 -16.53 15.77
C ASP A 544 35.30 -16.48 17.06
N SER A 545 35.29 -17.62 17.75
CA SER A 545 34.65 -17.82 19.06
C SER A 545 35.62 -17.56 20.23
N ARG A 546 36.44 -16.52 20.18
CA ARG A 546 37.24 -16.10 21.33
C ARG A 546 36.90 -14.67 21.73
N GLY A 547 36.13 -14.57 22.81
CA GLY A 547 35.93 -13.50 23.77
C GLY A 547 36.62 -12.14 23.52
N SER A 548 36.25 -11.39 22.50
CA SER A 548 36.54 -9.98 22.43
C SER A 548 35.28 -9.19 22.87
N LYS A 549 35.45 -8.32 23.87
CA LYS A 549 34.50 -7.25 24.20
C LYS A 549 33.97 -6.66 22.90
N GLY A 550 32.61 -6.54 22.76
CA GLY A 550 31.96 -6.06 21.57
C GLY A 550 32.62 -4.80 21.02
N GLU A 551 33.09 -4.89 19.80
CA GLU A 551 33.63 -3.75 19.07
C GLU A 551 32.46 -2.84 18.76
N ARG A 552 32.47 -1.62 19.28
CA ARG A 552 31.45 -0.61 19.03
C ARG A 552 31.82 0.15 17.78
N GLU A 553 30.90 0.25 16.87
CA GLU A 553 31.03 1.03 15.64
C GLU A 553 30.28 2.34 15.76
N LYS A 554 30.94 3.44 15.36
CA LYS A 554 30.31 4.74 15.28
C LYS A 554 29.40 4.77 14.06
N ARG A 555 28.11 4.95 14.28
CA ARG A 555 27.09 5.07 13.23
C ARG A 555 26.59 6.50 13.13
N GLU A 556 26.29 6.88 11.90
CA GLU A 556 25.77 8.20 11.55
C GLU A 556 24.52 8.00 10.72
N GLU A 557 23.46 8.70 11.09
CA GLU A 557 22.19 8.71 10.34
C GLU A 557 21.73 10.15 10.14
N ALA A 558 21.14 10.42 8.98
CA ALA A 558 20.64 11.75 8.65
C ALA A 558 19.29 11.63 7.94
N PHE A 559 18.36 12.51 8.29
CA PHE A 559 17.02 12.53 7.73
C PHE A 559 16.40 13.93 7.80
N TRP A 560 15.45 14.18 6.92
CA TRP A 560 14.65 15.39 6.94
C TRP A 560 13.38 15.23 7.76
N THR A 561 13.04 16.29 8.49
CA THR A 561 11.76 16.42 9.18
C THR A 561 11.09 17.73 8.80
N VAL A 562 9.77 17.74 8.79
CA VAL A 562 8.98 18.95 8.60
C VAL A 562 8.12 19.16 9.83
N VAL A 563 8.28 20.33 10.45
CA VAL A 563 7.54 20.70 11.65
C VAL A 563 6.51 21.77 11.29
N GLY A 564 5.23 21.44 11.42
CA GLY A 564 4.14 22.39 11.28
C GLY A 564 3.96 23.19 12.58
N ALA A 565 4.34 24.45 12.55
CA ALA A 565 4.31 25.33 13.73
C ALA A 565 2.99 26.08 13.90
N GLY A 566 2.19 26.22 12.84
CA GLY A 566 0.90 26.91 12.92
C GLY A 566 0.50 27.60 11.61
N ARG A 567 -0.50 28.48 11.71
CA ARG A 567 -0.97 29.33 10.60
C ARG A 567 -0.64 30.79 10.86
N ILE A 568 -0.20 31.49 9.83
CA ILE A 568 0.13 32.92 9.87
C ILE A 568 -1.20 33.70 9.75
N ALA A 569 -1.42 34.62 10.66
CA ALA A 569 -2.62 35.47 10.61
C ALA A 569 -2.53 36.44 9.42
N SER A 570 -3.64 36.68 8.73
CA SER A 570 -3.76 37.81 7.82
C SER A 570 -3.59 39.10 8.61
N ALA A 571 -2.71 40.00 8.15
CA ALA A 571 -2.39 41.27 8.81
C ALA A 571 -3.61 42.20 8.87
#